data_28853b3218f38780d0da07ce2046b792
#
_entry.id   28853b3218f38780d0da07ce2046b792
#
_cell.length_a   1.000
_cell.length_b   1.000
_cell.length_c   1.000
_cell.angle_alpha   90.00
_cell.angle_beta   90.00
_cell.angle_gamma   90.00
#
_symmetry.space_group_name_H-M   'P 1'
#
loop_
_entity.id
_entity.type
_entity.pdbx_description
1 polymer ?
#
loop_
_entity_poly.entity_id
_entity_poly.type
_entity_poly.pdbx_seq_one_letter_code
_entity_poly.pdbx_strand_id
1 'polypeptide(L)'
;MNNTSININENETLPLEVIPSMPEPMLIVPYATSTPDYEWDASGIIKDAIIGGIGFIPGPGPAISFLLGLFWPQQADNTWEQILQKVEQMIEDAVLKTIQGILNGDIQEIKGKMEHVQYMLETSPGSQESREAYMFLARYLVSIDEKFKSFDNKTNYQILPMYTNTLMLQVPYWKMGIEKQKDIGLSDIEVNELKQLIDKLYTKANSYIHETYTREYNDAINTSTAANITNNLFSVRGYCLLHGLECLEMIEHLQKNSLESGFYPKTISYSTVFDRQTPKMRIQALTEDDQMQEPLKPSLINGKYNQIKSLTGYVRRIGNAPRVGGMTITFANGASYTLGTVTSETTSIELNGSVIESLEVWGDGAVDEALFTLSDKRLFRIGERYARKYKKYAVDSHYIAGLYLASDEPSLAGQAAGIAVSYHMLDDKK
;
A
#
# COMPACT_ATOMS: atom_id res chain seq x y z
N MET A 1 -28.52 -45.06 18.36
CA MET A 1 -29.88 -44.55 18.59
C MET A 1 -29.90 -43.99 19.99
N ASN A 2 -29.80 -42.71 20.18
CA ASN A 2 -30.31 -41.95 21.32
C ASN A 2 -30.12 -40.47 20.95
N ASN A 3 -31.23 -39.92 20.50
CA ASN A 3 -31.41 -38.46 20.33
C ASN A 3 -31.56 -37.84 21.72
N THR A 4 -30.71 -36.91 22.06
CA THR A 4 -30.91 -36.02 23.20
C THR A 4 -31.12 -34.62 22.65
N SER A 5 -32.37 -34.19 22.54
CA SER A 5 -32.79 -32.84 22.27
C SER A 5 -32.57 -31.99 23.52
N ILE A 6 -31.77 -30.94 23.38
CA ILE A 6 -31.57 -29.92 24.43
C ILE A 6 -32.70 -28.89 24.29
N ASN A 7 -33.59 -28.87 25.26
CA ASN A 7 -34.61 -27.82 25.47
C ASN A 7 -33.90 -26.56 26.04
N ILE A 8 -33.93 -25.45 25.31
CA ILE A 8 -33.53 -24.15 25.82
C ILE A 8 -34.78 -23.49 26.38
N ASN A 9 -34.85 -23.36 27.69
CA ASN A 9 -35.86 -22.57 28.41
C ASN A 9 -35.59 -21.08 28.23
N GLU A 10 -36.43 -20.40 27.47
CA GLU A 10 -36.55 -18.92 27.48
C GLU A 10 -37.30 -18.52 28.76
N ASN A 11 -36.60 -17.90 29.70
CA ASN A 11 -37.06 -16.97 30.76
C ASN A 11 -36.22 -17.09 32.02
N GLU A 12 -35.00 -16.58 32.01
CA GLU A 12 -34.31 -16.14 33.18
C GLU A 12 -33.88 -14.69 33.03
N THR A 13 -34.65 -13.76 33.61
CA THR A 13 -34.25 -12.36 33.84
C THR A 13 -33.17 -12.37 34.91
N LEU A 14 -31.92 -12.10 34.48
CA LEU A 14 -30.82 -11.86 35.42
C LEU A 14 -31.01 -10.55 36.17
N PRO A 15 -30.72 -10.50 37.47
CA PRO A 15 -30.87 -9.28 38.28
C PRO A 15 -29.81 -8.24 37.85
N LEU A 16 -30.25 -6.95 37.76
CA LEU A 16 -29.38 -5.80 37.57
C LEU A 16 -28.35 -5.71 38.71
N GLU A 17 -27.13 -6.15 38.46
CA GLU A 17 -26.01 -5.86 39.35
C GLU A 17 -25.67 -4.37 39.30
N VAL A 18 -25.63 -3.77 40.47
CA VAL A 18 -25.22 -2.39 40.74
C VAL A 18 -23.79 -2.22 40.27
N ILE A 19 -23.58 -1.38 39.23
CA ILE A 19 -22.26 -1.01 38.74
C ILE A 19 -21.55 -0.22 39.84
N PRO A 20 -20.40 -0.68 40.38
CA PRO A 20 -19.59 0.12 41.31
C PRO A 20 -19.06 1.36 40.58
N SER A 21 -19.06 2.49 41.31
CA SER A 21 -18.52 3.78 40.87
C SER A 21 -17.11 3.61 40.26
N MET A 22 -16.91 4.22 39.08
CA MET A 22 -15.62 4.23 38.37
C MET A 22 -14.48 4.67 39.31
N PRO A 23 -13.35 3.95 39.32
CA PRO A 23 -12.12 4.47 39.91
C PRO A 23 -11.60 5.63 39.08
N GLU A 24 -10.92 6.56 39.75
CA GLU A 24 -10.30 7.77 39.20
C GLU A 24 -9.46 7.48 37.91
N PRO A 25 -9.26 8.50 37.05
CA PRO A 25 -8.64 8.29 35.74
C PRO A 25 -7.24 7.70 35.90
N MET A 26 -7.09 6.43 35.52
CA MET A 26 -5.78 5.86 35.31
C MET A 26 -5.04 6.73 34.27
N LEU A 27 -3.86 7.21 34.67
CA LEU A 27 -2.90 7.81 33.75
C LEU A 27 -2.91 7.00 32.46
N ILE A 28 -3.32 7.66 31.38
CA ILE A 28 -3.18 7.12 30.03
C ILE A 28 -1.68 7.04 29.77
N VAL A 29 -1.10 5.89 30.06
CA VAL A 29 0.19 5.54 29.47
C VAL A 29 -0.04 5.59 27.96
N PRO A 30 0.70 6.41 27.20
CA PRO A 30 0.54 6.41 25.76
C PRO A 30 0.79 4.97 25.30
N TYR A 31 -0.20 4.34 24.71
CA TYR A 31 -0.01 3.12 23.96
C TYR A 31 0.89 3.47 22.77
N ALA A 32 2.19 3.38 23.00
CA ALA A 32 3.20 3.41 21.98
C ALA A 32 3.27 2.01 21.33
N THR A 33 2.18 1.62 20.71
CA THR A 33 2.18 0.76 19.57
C THR A 33 1.52 1.58 18.46
N SER A 34 2.26 2.59 17.98
CA SER A 34 1.96 3.14 16.69
C SER A 34 2.14 2.00 15.71
N THR A 35 1.02 1.39 15.28
CA THR A 35 1.01 0.70 14.00
C THR A 35 1.66 1.67 13.03
N PRO A 36 2.69 1.22 12.28
CA PRO A 36 3.36 2.10 11.34
C PRO A 36 2.31 2.80 10.47
N ASP A 37 2.45 4.10 10.25
CA ASP A 37 1.66 4.78 9.25
C ASP A 37 2.11 4.20 7.90
N TYR A 38 1.38 3.17 7.41
CA TYR A 38 1.70 2.48 6.18
C TYR A 38 1.06 3.14 4.94
N GLU A 39 0.22 4.15 5.15
CA GLU A 39 -0.49 4.83 4.08
C GLU A 39 0.45 5.80 3.33
N TRP A 40 1.57 5.27 2.87
CA TRP A 40 2.55 5.93 2.02
C TRP A 40 3.21 4.87 1.13
N ASP A 41 3.67 5.26 -0.07
CA ASP A 41 4.43 4.37 -0.96
C ASP A 41 5.66 5.10 -1.52
N ALA A 42 6.80 4.90 -0.87
CA ALA A 42 8.07 5.46 -1.34
C ALA A 42 8.55 4.81 -2.66
N SER A 43 8.09 3.59 -2.95
CA SER A 43 8.42 2.88 -4.17
C SER A 43 7.44 3.15 -5.32
N GLY A 44 6.30 3.81 -5.07
CA GLY A 44 5.28 4.09 -6.07
C GLY A 44 5.80 4.87 -7.25
N ILE A 45 6.51 5.97 -7.00
CA ILE A 45 7.15 6.79 -8.06
C ILE A 45 8.14 5.95 -8.87
N ILE A 46 8.88 5.06 -8.22
CA ILE A 46 9.84 4.16 -8.89
C ILE A 46 9.10 3.12 -9.71
N LYS A 47 8.04 2.51 -9.16
CA LYS A 47 7.19 1.55 -9.88
C LYS A 47 6.59 2.18 -11.13
N ASP A 48 5.96 3.35 -11.00
CA ASP A 48 5.39 4.12 -12.11
C ASP A 48 6.41 4.43 -13.20
N ALA A 49 7.57 4.92 -12.78
CA ALA A 49 8.62 5.30 -13.71
C ALA A 49 9.25 4.09 -14.43
N ILE A 50 9.39 2.95 -13.74
CA ILE A 50 9.90 1.71 -14.33
C ILE A 50 8.89 1.15 -15.34
N ILE A 51 7.61 1.12 -14.98
CA ILE A 51 6.55 0.58 -15.83
C ILE A 51 6.29 1.50 -17.05
N GLY A 52 6.24 2.82 -16.81
CA GLY A 52 5.89 3.80 -17.84
C GLY A 52 7.06 4.39 -18.62
N GLY A 53 8.31 4.21 -18.17
CA GLY A 53 9.41 5.03 -18.67
C GLY A 53 10.60 4.29 -19.26
N ILE A 54 11.14 3.33 -18.56
CA ILE A 54 12.49 2.80 -18.89
C ILE A 54 12.56 2.04 -20.22
N GLY A 55 11.49 1.36 -20.60
CA GLY A 55 11.43 0.60 -21.86
C GLY A 55 11.49 1.48 -23.10
N PHE A 56 10.93 2.69 -23.01
CA PHE A 56 10.87 3.66 -24.13
C PHE A 56 12.13 4.52 -24.28
N ILE A 57 13.10 4.40 -23.37
CA ILE A 57 14.34 5.17 -23.43
C ILE A 57 15.27 4.56 -24.48
N PRO A 58 15.67 5.33 -25.51
CA PRO A 58 16.56 4.81 -26.52
C PRO A 58 17.99 4.65 -26.00
N GLY A 59 18.51 3.41 -26.08
CA GLY A 59 19.87 3.08 -25.69
C GLY A 59 20.06 2.80 -24.18
N PRO A 60 21.12 2.05 -23.84
CA PRO A 60 21.35 1.62 -22.45
C PRO A 60 21.93 2.73 -21.57
N GLY A 61 22.78 3.64 -22.07
CA GLY A 61 23.33 4.75 -21.30
C GLY A 61 22.25 5.68 -20.70
N PRO A 62 21.37 6.26 -21.56
CA PRO A 62 20.22 7.02 -21.08
C PRO A 62 19.29 6.26 -20.13
N ALA A 63 19.11 4.94 -20.30
CA ALA A 63 18.30 4.14 -19.41
C ALA A 63 18.96 4.00 -18.00
N ILE A 64 20.30 3.86 -17.93
CA ILE A 64 21.03 3.94 -16.65
C ILE A 64 20.89 5.33 -16.03
N SER A 65 21.01 6.40 -16.82
CA SER A 65 20.81 7.78 -16.33
C SER A 65 19.42 7.96 -15.73
N PHE A 66 18.40 7.38 -16.36
CA PHE A 66 17.04 7.40 -15.84
C PHE A 66 16.93 6.69 -14.49
N LEU A 67 17.49 5.47 -14.35
CA LEU A 67 17.53 4.76 -13.05
C LEU A 67 18.28 5.58 -11.99
N LEU A 68 19.44 6.17 -12.32
CA LEU A 68 20.15 7.06 -11.41
C LEU A 68 19.28 8.23 -10.95
N GLY A 69 18.54 8.86 -11.88
CA GLY A 69 17.63 9.97 -11.56
C GLY A 69 16.46 9.57 -10.65
N LEU A 70 16.00 8.31 -10.72
CA LEU A 70 14.95 7.79 -9.85
C LEU A 70 15.43 7.54 -8.43
N PHE A 71 16.58 6.87 -8.29
CA PHE A 71 17.09 6.47 -6.98
C PHE A 71 17.91 7.56 -6.29
N TRP A 72 18.51 8.47 -7.06
CA TRP A 72 19.35 9.56 -6.56
C TRP A 72 19.04 10.87 -7.30
N PRO A 73 17.82 11.45 -7.14
CA PRO A 73 17.46 12.71 -7.75
C PRO A 73 18.39 13.85 -7.29
N GLN A 74 18.71 14.79 -8.20
CA GLN A 74 19.67 15.87 -7.92
C GLN A 74 19.14 16.97 -7.00
N GLN A 75 17.82 17.14 -6.90
CA GLN A 75 17.17 18.28 -6.22
C GLN A 75 16.35 17.90 -4.99
N ALA A 76 16.38 16.63 -4.58
CA ALA A 76 15.62 16.14 -3.43
C ALA A 76 16.45 15.10 -2.66
N ASP A 77 16.02 14.78 -1.45
CA ASP A 77 16.54 13.61 -0.74
C ASP A 77 16.40 12.38 -1.64
N ASN A 78 17.44 11.56 -1.67
CA ASN A 78 17.38 10.33 -2.47
C ASN A 78 16.30 9.40 -1.92
N THR A 79 15.80 8.49 -2.77
CA THR A 79 14.69 7.60 -2.42
C THR A 79 14.98 6.77 -1.16
N TRP A 80 16.23 6.38 -0.94
CA TRP A 80 16.65 5.64 0.24
C TRP A 80 16.50 6.45 1.53
N GLU A 81 16.89 7.73 1.50
CA GLU A 81 16.73 8.66 2.63
C GLU A 81 15.26 8.96 2.91
N GLN A 82 14.44 9.13 1.87
CA GLN A 82 12.99 9.31 2.03
C GLN A 82 12.33 8.09 2.70
N ILE A 83 12.71 6.87 2.31
CA ILE A 83 12.24 5.65 2.97
C ILE A 83 12.75 5.60 4.41
N LEU A 84 14.02 5.91 4.65
CA LEU A 84 14.60 5.89 5.99
C LEU A 84 13.86 6.83 6.94
N GLN A 85 13.56 8.06 6.52
CA GLN A 85 12.79 9.04 7.30
C GLN A 85 11.41 8.51 7.72
N LYS A 86 10.80 7.64 6.91
CA LYS A 86 9.50 7.03 7.23
C LYS A 86 9.61 5.87 8.22
N VAL A 87 10.68 5.09 8.15
CA VAL A 87 10.85 3.91 9.00
C VAL A 87 11.67 4.17 10.26
N GLU A 88 12.43 5.27 10.35
CA GLU A 88 13.33 5.56 11.47
C GLU A 88 12.62 5.61 12.83
N GLN A 89 11.37 6.05 12.88
CA GLN A 89 10.57 6.09 14.11
C GLN A 89 10.07 4.71 14.57
N MET A 90 10.21 3.69 13.73
CA MET A 90 9.74 2.32 13.98
C MET A 90 10.86 1.39 14.45
N ILE A 91 12.12 1.75 14.19
CA ILE A 91 13.32 0.93 14.41
C ILE A 91 14.17 1.48 15.56
N GLU A 92 14.96 0.61 16.16
CA GLU A 92 15.88 1.00 17.24
C GLU A 92 17.08 1.78 16.69
N ASP A 93 17.68 2.66 17.50
CA ASP A 93 18.85 3.49 17.14
C ASP A 93 20.02 2.67 16.60
N ALA A 94 20.25 1.47 17.13
CA ALA A 94 21.33 0.58 16.67
C ALA A 94 21.09 0.08 15.25
N VAL A 95 19.83 -0.26 14.94
CA VAL A 95 19.39 -0.67 13.59
C VAL A 95 19.48 0.52 12.64
N LEU A 96 18.98 1.70 13.06
CA LEU A 96 19.06 2.93 12.28
C LEU A 96 20.50 3.24 11.85
N LYS A 97 21.46 3.19 12.79
CA LYS A 97 22.89 3.39 12.50
C LYS A 97 23.44 2.36 11.51
N THR A 98 23.01 1.09 11.63
CA THR A 98 23.43 0.04 10.70
C THR A 98 22.90 0.32 9.29
N ILE A 99 21.64 0.69 9.16
CA ILE A 99 21.02 1.04 7.86
C ILE A 99 21.71 2.27 7.27
N GLN A 100 21.96 3.32 8.06
CA GLN A 100 22.72 4.48 7.62
C GLN A 100 24.13 4.10 7.12
N GLY A 101 24.79 3.13 7.77
CA GLY A 101 26.06 2.57 7.30
C GLY A 101 25.94 1.89 5.94
N ILE A 102 24.89 1.10 5.71
CA ILE A 102 24.62 0.46 4.40
C ILE A 102 24.36 1.52 3.33
N LEU A 103 23.54 2.55 3.64
CA LEU A 103 23.23 3.62 2.69
C LEU A 103 24.49 4.43 2.30
N ASN A 104 25.31 4.82 3.28
CA ASN A 104 26.51 5.61 3.06
C ASN A 104 27.69 4.80 2.47
N GLY A 105 27.67 3.48 2.62
CA GLY A 105 28.68 2.57 2.06
C GLY A 105 28.17 1.92 0.77
N ASP A 106 27.46 0.82 0.90
CA ASP A 106 27.09 -0.04 -0.22
C ASP A 106 26.21 0.65 -1.27
N ILE A 107 25.21 1.43 -0.86
CA ILE A 107 24.29 2.13 -1.79
C ILE A 107 25.00 3.26 -2.53
N GLN A 108 25.90 4.00 -1.87
CA GLN A 108 26.71 5.01 -2.55
C GLN A 108 27.76 4.39 -3.48
N GLU A 109 28.29 3.21 -3.14
CA GLU A 109 29.20 2.47 -4.04
C GLU A 109 28.46 1.99 -5.29
N ILE A 110 27.22 1.51 -5.15
CA ILE A 110 26.35 1.15 -6.29
C ILE A 110 26.13 2.36 -7.19
N LYS A 111 25.81 3.53 -6.62
CA LYS A 111 25.67 4.78 -7.39
C LYS A 111 26.90 5.06 -8.24
N GLY A 112 28.09 5.05 -7.64
CA GLY A 112 29.35 5.29 -8.36
C GLY A 112 29.61 4.27 -9.47
N LYS A 113 29.28 2.99 -9.24
CA LYS A 113 29.38 1.95 -10.27
C LYS A 113 28.37 2.15 -11.40
N MET A 114 27.13 2.59 -11.09
CA MET A 114 26.13 2.92 -12.11
C MET A 114 26.56 4.12 -12.97
N GLU A 115 27.11 5.17 -12.34
CA GLU A 115 27.68 6.33 -13.05
C GLU A 115 28.82 5.91 -13.99
N HIS A 116 29.69 4.99 -13.54
CA HIS A 116 30.74 4.43 -14.38
C HIS A 116 30.17 3.62 -15.56
N VAL A 117 29.20 2.75 -15.33
CA VAL A 117 28.52 1.98 -16.40
C VAL A 117 27.87 2.93 -17.39
N GLN A 118 27.16 3.97 -16.93
CA GLN A 118 26.58 5.00 -17.80
C GLN A 118 27.63 5.62 -18.71
N TYR A 119 28.74 6.10 -18.13
CA TYR A 119 29.85 6.71 -18.86
C TYR A 119 30.40 5.76 -19.94
N MET A 120 30.64 4.48 -19.60
CA MET A 120 31.16 3.49 -20.53
C MET A 120 30.20 3.21 -21.69
N LEU A 121 28.88 3.11 -21.40
CA LEU A 121 27.86 2.88 -22.42
C LEU A 121 27.63 4.08 -23.35
N GLU A 122 27.90 5.32 -22.87
CA GLU A 122 27.80 6.54 -23.66
C GLU A 122 29.03 6.77 -24.52
N THR A 123 30.23 6.44 -24.02
CA THR A 123 31.49 6.73 -24.70
C THR A 123 31.98 5.59 -25.60
N SER A 124 31.66 4.34 -25.26
CA SER A 124 32.14 3.14 -25.95
C SER A 124 31.06 2.05 -26.01
N PRO A 125 29.88 2.35 -26.58
CA PRO A 125 28.78 1.39 -26.63
C PRO A 125 29.17 0.11 -27.36
N GLY A 126 28.78 -1.04 -26.80
CA GLY A 126 29.08 -2.36 -27.37
C GLY A 126 30.55 -2.80 -27.27
N SER A 127 31.42 -2.01 -26.63
CA SER A 127 32.81 -2.39 -26.41
C SER A 127 32.95 -3.49 -25.34
N GLN A 128 34.11 -4.14 -25.31
CA GLN A 128 34.40 -5.11 -24.25
C GLN A 128 34.36 -4.46 -22.87
N GLU A 129 34.88 -3.25 -22.75
CA GLU A 129 34.96 -2.50 -21.50
C GLU A 129 33.56 -2.14 -20.98
N SER A 130 32.65 -1.67 -21.83
CA SER A 130 31.26 -1.39 -21.42
C SER A 130 30.50 -2.65 -21.02
N ARG A 131 30.71 -3.75 -21.74
CA ARG A 131 30.17 -5.07 -21.39
C ARG A 131 30.68 -5.54 -20.00
N GLU A 132 32.01 -5.46 -19.78
CA GLU A 132 32.63 -5.88 -18.51
C GLU A 132 32.13 -5.01 -17.34
N ALA A 133 32.07 -3.69 -17.52
CA ALA A 133 31.55 -2.77 -16.51
C ALA A 133 30.07 -3.10 -16.18
N TYR A 134 29.24 -3.35 -17.20
CA TYR A 134 27.84 -3.73 -17.03
C TYR A 134 27.69 -5.02 -16.22
N MET A 135 28.37 -6.09 -16.63
CA MET A 135 28.29 -7.39 -15.97
C MET A 135 28.91 -7.39 -14.57
N PHE A 136 29.95 -6.59 -14.35
CA PHE A 136 30.52 -6.40 -13.02
C PHE A 136 29.49 -5.84 -12.05
N LEU A 137 28.77 -4.77 -12.43
CA LEU A 137 27.70 -4.20 -11.60
C LEU A 137 26.52 -5.18 -11.47
N ALA A 138 26.11 -5.85 -12.55
CA ALA A 138 25.05 -6.84 -12.49
C ALA A 138 25.28 -7.92 -11.42
N ARG A 139 26.52 -8.42 -11.32
CA ARG A 139 26.93 -9.40 -10.30
C ARG A 139 27.10 -8.78 -8.93
N TYR A 140 27.56 -7.54 -8.84
CA TYR A 140 27.68 -6.81 -7.59
C TYR A 140 26.32 -6.60 -6.90
N LEU A 141 25.29 -6.33 -7.69
CA LEU A 141 23.93 -6.13 -7.19
C LEU A 141 23.31 -7.37 -6.52
N VAL A 142 23.79 -8.60 -6.81
CA VAL A 142 23.16 -9.88 -6.41
C VAL A 142 22.91 -10.00 -4.90
N SER A 143 23.72 -9.35 -4.06
CA SER A 143 23.65 -9.51 -2.61
C SER A 143 23.16 -8.28 -1.86
N ILE A 144 22.75 -7.22 -2.56
CA ILE A 144 22.36 -5.98 -1.87
C ILE A 144 21.07 -6.14 -1.06
N ASP A 145 20.11 -6.94 -1.56
CA ASP A 145 18.86 -7.23 -0.88
C ASP A 145 19.07 -7.96 0.45
N GLU A 146 20.11 -8.83 0.55
CA GLU A 146 20.42 -9.58 1.77
C GLU A 146 20.75 -8.65 2.95
N LYS A 147 21.29 -7.45 2.69
CA LYS A 147 21.64 -6.49 3.72
C LYS A 147 20.42 -5.91 4.44
N PHE A 148 19.26 -5.86 3.76
CA PHE A 148 18.01 -5.34 4.31
C PHE A 148 17.06 -6.44 4.83
N LYS A 149 17.51 -7.68 4.95
CA LYS A 149 16.77 -8.79 5.58
C LYS A 149 17.58 -9.56 6.62
N SER A 150 18.72 -9.03 7.03
CA SER A 150 19.65 -9.65 7.97
C SER A 150 19.38 -9.31 9.45
N PHE A 151 18.26 -8.68 9.75
CA PHE A 151 17.84 -8.27 11.08
C PHE A 151 16.88 -9.29 11.72
N ASP A 152 16.40 -8.99 12.92
CA ASP A 152 15.32 -9.77 13.52
C ASP A 152 14.00 -9.60 12.75
N ASN A 153 13.05 -10.49 13.02
CA ASN A 153 11.80 -10.57 12.28
C ASN A 153 10.97 -9.27 12.31
N LYS A 154 10.91 -8.61 13.46
CA LYS A 154 10.16 -7.36 13.62
C LYS A 154 10.81 -6.23 12.82
N THR A 155 12.12 -6.09 12.93
CA THR A 155 12.89 -5.11 12.19
C THR A 155 12.77 -5.36 10.68
N ASN A 156 12.90 -6.61 10.23
CA ASN A 156 12.74 -6.98 8.82
C ASN A 156 11.37 -6.57 8.24
N TYR A 157 10.30 -6.71 9.03
CA TYR A 157 8.99 -6.21 8.65
C TYR A 157 8.97 -4.67 8.54
N GLN A 158 9.52 -3.98 9.55
CA GLN A 158 9.54 -2.51 9.60
C GLN A 158 10.33 -1.88 8.43
N ILE A 159 11.39 -2.55 7.97
CA ILE A 159 12.24 -2.07 6.86
C ILE A 159 11.92 -2.75 5.52
N LEU A 160 10.79 -3.43 5.40
CA LEU A 160 10.36 -4.07 4.15
C LEU A 160 10.45 -3.12 2.92
N PRO A 161 10.10 -1.81 3.03
CA PRO A 161 10.28 -0.86 1.92
C PRO A 161 11.74 -0.70 1.45
N MET A 162 12.72 -0.80 2.36
CA MET A 162 14.14 -0.77 1.98
C MET A 162 14.52 -2.01 1.17
N TYR A 163 14.07 -3.19 1.64
CA TYR A 163 14.29 -4.44 0.93
C TYR A 163 13.69 -4.40 -0.48
N THR A 164 12.43 -4.03 -0.60
CA THR A 164 11.76 -3.99 -1.92
C THR A 164 12.33 -2.92 -2.85
N ASN A 165 12.85 -1.81 -2.30
CA ASN A 165 13.54 -0.81 -3.09
C ASN A 165 14.83 -1.36 -3.73
N THR A 166 15.55 -2.30 -3.07
CA THR A 166 16.67 -3.00 -3.71
C THR A 166 16.24 -3.87 -4.88
N LEU A 167 15.08 -4.55 -4.75
CA LEU A 167 14.52 -5.37 -5.84
C LEU A 167 14.18 -4.50 -7.05
N MET A 168 13.62 -3.29 -6.79
CA MET A 168 13.27 -2.32 -7.83
C MET A 168 14.50 -1.73 -8.54
N LEU A 169 15.67 -1.74 -7.91
CA LEU A 169 16.93 -1.40 -8.55
C LEU A 169 17.51 -2.57 -9.36
N GLN A 170 17.54 -3.76 -8.79
CA GLN A 170 18.15 -4.97 -9.37
C GLN A 170 17.44 -5.43 -10.64
N VAL A 171 16.11 -5.63 -10.56
CA VAL A 171 15.37 -6.28 -11.65
C VAL A 171 15.33 -5.44 -12.93
N PRO A 172 15.00 -4.14 -12.91
CA PRO A 172 15.04 -3.32 -14.11
C PRO A 172 16.45 -3.21 -14.71
N TYR A 173 17.50 -3.13 -13.87
CA TYR A 173 18.87 -3.13 -14.35
C TYR A 173 19.18 -4.41 -15.13
N TRP A 174 18.93 -5.59 -14.58
CA TRP A 174 19.15 -6.87 -15.26
C TRP A 174 18.26 -7.04 -16.50
N LYS A 175 17.00 -6.62 -16.41
CA LYS A 175 16.05 -6.69 -17.53
C LYS A 175 16.49 -5.82 -18.71
N MET A 176 17.00 -4.62 -18.44
CA MET A 176 17.59 -3.74 -19.45
C MET A 176 18.76 -4.42 -20.15
N GLY A 177 19.64 -5.12 -19.42
CA GLY A 177 20.74 -5.90 -20.03
C GLY A 177 20.24 -6.96 -20.99
N ILE A 178 19.15 -7.64 -20.65
CA ILE A 178 18.52 -8.65 -21.51
C ILE A 178 17.99 -8.01 -22.80
N GLU A 179 17.31 -6.88 -22.70
CA GLU A 179 16.62 -6.24 -23.82
C GLU A 179 17.54 -5.41 -24.72
N LYS A 180 18.57 -4.79 -24.13
CA LYS A 180 19.57 -3.98 -24.84
C LYS A 180 20.87 -4.76 -25.09
N GLN A 181 20.80 -6.11 -25.16
CA GLN A 181 21.92 -7.03 -25.33
C GLN A 181 22.94 -6.55 -26.37
N LYS A 182 22.46 -6.19 -27.56
CA LYS A 182 23.33 -5.79 -28.69
C LYS A 182 24.05 -4.47 -28.44
N ASP A 183 23.34 -3.51 -27.84
CA ASP A 183 23.87 -2.16 -27.59
C ASP A 183 24.93 -2.17 -26.48
N ILE A 184 24.81 -3.11 -25.54
CA ILE A 184 25.78 -3.32 -24.42
C ILE A 184 26.92 -4.25 -24.87
N GLY A 185 26.70 -5.09 -25.89
CA GLY A 185 27.64 -6.09 -26.38
C GLY A 185 27.61 -7.40 -25.58
N LEU A 186 26.50 -7.72 -24.87
CA LEU A 186 26.38 -8.94 -24.09
C LEU A 186 26.28 -10.19 -24.97
N SER A 187 26.93 -11.27 -24.53
CA SER A 187 26.80 -12.60 -25.14
C SER A 187 25.50 -13.27 -24.67
N ASP A 188 25.04 -14.29 -25.40
CA ASP A 188 23.86 -15.09 -25.03
C ASP A 188 24.04 -15.79 -23.66
N ILE A 189 25.27 -16.12 -23.29
CA ILE A 189 25.58 -16.69 -21.97
C ILE A 189 25.30 -15.68 -20.86
N GLU A 190 25.71 -14.42 -21.03
CA GLU A 190 25.49 -13.35 -20.06
C GLU A 190 24.01 -12.97 -19.97
N VAL A 191 23.30 -12.93 -21.10
CA VAL A 191 21.84 -12.74 -21.09
C VAL A 191 21.14 -13.86 -20.32
N ASN A 192 21.57 -15.12 -20.49
CA ASN A 192 21.02 -16.22 -19.72
C ASN A 192 21.40 -16.13 -18.24
N GLU A 193 22.58 -15.63 -17.89
CA GLU A 193 22.96 -15.32 -16.50
C GLU A 193 22.00 -14.28 -15.89
N LEU A 194 21.75 -13.18 -16.59
CA LEU A 194 20.81 -12.13 -16.12
C LEU A 194 19.39 -12.67 -15.89
N LYS A 195 18.87 -13.49 -16.81
CA LYS A 195 17.57 -14.16 -16.63
C LYS A 195 17.54 -15.02 -15.36
N GLN A 196 18.58 -15.82 -15.15
CA GLN A 196 18.69 -16.66 -13.95
C GLN A 196 18.80 -15.83 -12.66
N LEU A 197 19.43 -14.63 -12.70
CA LEU A 197 19.47 -13.73 -11.56
C LEU A 197 18.07 -13.22 -11.20
N ILE A 198 17.26 -12.80 -12.19
CA ILE A 198 15.88 -12.37 -11.96
C ILE A 198 15.05 -13.53 -11.37
N ASP A 199 15.12 -14.73 -11.93
CA ASP A 199 14.35 -15.89 -11.47
C ASP A 199 14.70 -16.29 -10.04
N LYS A 200 16.00 -16.30 -9.71
CA LYS A 200 16.47 -16.60 -8.34
C LYS A 200 16.02 -15.52 -7.36
N LEU A 201 16.13 -14.26 -7.74
CA LEU A 201 15.72 -13.13 -6.90
C LEU A 201 14.21 -13.18 -6.64
N TYR A 202 13.40 -13.37 -7.69
CA TYR A 202 11.95 -13.50 -7.54
C TYR A 202 11.57 -14.63 -6.58
N THR A 203 12.16 -15.83 -6.74
CA THR A 203 11.87 -16.96 -5.88
C THR A 203 12.17 -16.65 -4.40
N LYS A 204 13.34 -16.05 -4.13
CA LYS A 204 13.72 -15.64 -2.77
C LYS A 204 12.81 -14.54 -2.22
N ALA A 205 12.54 -13.52 -3.01
CA ALA A 205 11.71 -12.38 -2.59
C ALA A 205 10.27 -12.82 -2.33
N ASN A 206 9.71 -13.67 -3.18
CA ASN A 206 8.37 -14.21 -3.00
C ASN A 206 8.24 -14.98 -1.67
N SER A 207 9.18 -15.89 -1.37
CA SER A 207 9.19 -16.60 -0.08
C SER A 207 9.29 -15.63 1.10
N TYR A 208 10.28 -14.74 1.07
CA TYR A 208 10.56 -13.81 2.17
C TYR A 208 9.38 -12.85 2.46
N ILE A 209 8.78 -12.27 1.43
CA ILE A 209 7.67 -11.32 1.59
C ILE A 209 6.43 -12.03 2.11
N HIS A 210 6.08 -13.20 1.55
CA HIS A 210 4.93 -13.98 2.01
C HIS A 210 5.12 -14.54 3.42
N GLU A 211 6.31 -15.00 3.79
CA GLU A 211 6.63 -15.44 5.15
C GLU A 211 6.52 -14.28 6.15
N THR A 212 7.05 -13.09 5.78
CA THR A 212 6.95 -11.87 6.59
C THR A 212 5.48 -11.48 6.79
N TYR A 213 4.69 -11.43 5.71
CA TYR A 213 3.26 -11.11 5.79
C TYR A 213 2.51 -12.12 6.68
N THR A 214 2.68 -13.40 6.43
CA THR A 214 1.98 -14.45 7.19
C THR A 214 2.31 -14.40 8.68
N ARG A 215 3.58 -14.19 9.02
CA ARG A 215 4.02 -14.08 10.41
C ARG A 215 3.39 -12.87 11.12
N GLU A 216 3.51 -11.68 10.52
CA GLU A 216 2.98 -10.44 11.11
C GLU A 216 1.45 -10.45 11.19
N TYR A 217 0.78 -11.04 10.19
CA TYR A 217 -0.67 -11.21 10.20
C TYR A 217 -1.13 -12.13 11.35
N ASN A 218 -0.46 -13.26 11.55
CA ASN A 218 -0.73 -14.18 12.66
C ASN A 218 -0.41 -13.54 14.02
N ASP A 219 0.67 -12.77 14.10
CA ASP A 219 1.02 -12.04 15.33
C ASP A 219 -0.05 -11.00 15.66
N ALA A 220 -0.53 -10.25 14.67
CA ALA A 220 -1.64 -9.32 14.85
C ALA A 220 -2.92 -10.01 15.34
N ILE A 221 -3.27 -11.20 14.85
CA ILE A 221 -4.40 -11.99 15.37
C ILE A 221 -4.18 -12.33 16.85
N ASN A 222 -3.00 -12.85 17.20
CA ASN A 222 -2.71 -13.38 18.53
C ASN A 222 -2.57 -12.29 19.60
N THR A 223 -2.15 -11.08 19.22
CA THR A 223 -1.89 -9.98 20.18
C THR A 223 -3.01 -8.95 20.26
N SER A 224 -3.98 -9.00 19.35
CA SER A 224 -5.06 -8.04 19.26
C SER A 224 -6.21 -8.34 20.24
N THR A 225 -6.89 -7.28 20.66
CA THR A 225 -8.18 -7.35 21.38
C THR A 225 -9.33 -7.20 20.38
N ALA A 226 -10.56 -7.51 20.82
CA ALA A 226 -11.75 -7.29 20.01
C ALA A 226 -11.96 -5.82 19.59
N ALA A 227 -11.36 -4.87 20.32
CA ALA A 227 -11.48 -3.44 20.03
C ALA A 227 -10.54 -2.95 18.92
N ASN A 228 -9.40 -3.62 18.67
CA ASN A 228 -8.38 -3.13 17.73
C ASN A 228 -7.98 -4.14 16.65
N ILE A 229 -8.52 -5.36 16.68
CA ILE A 229 -8.12 -6.44 15.76
C ILE A 229 -8.30 -6.04 14.28
N THR A 230 -9.40 -5.36 13.93
CA THR A 230 -9.66 -4.94 12.55
C THR A 230 -8.55 -4.03 12.04
N ASN A 231 -8.21 -2.99 12.82
CA ASN A 231 -7.19 -2.03 12.41
C ASN A 231 -5.79 -2.64 12.42
N ASN A 232 -5.47 -3.53 13.35
CA ASN A 232 -4.19 -4.21 13.37
C ASN A 232 -4.02 -5.11 12.13
N LEU A 233 -5.05 -5.86 11.75
CA LEU A 233 -5.02 -6.69 10.54
C LEU A 233 -4.95 -5.86 9.26
N PHE A 234 -5.75 -4.79 9.14
CA PHE A 234 -5.69 -3.90 8.00
C PHE A 234 -4.34 -3.17 7.90
N SER A 235 -3.74 -2.81 9.04
CA SER A 235 -2.41 -2.20 9.08
C SER A 235 -1.34 -3.14 8.54
N VAL A 236 -1.27 -4.38 9.03
CA VAL A 236 -0.30 -5.37 8.54
C VAL A 236 -0.53 -5.67 7.05
N ARG A 237 -1.79 -5.89 6.69
CA ARG A 237 -2.18 -6.18 5.30
C ARG A 237 -1.81 -5.03 4.36
N GLY A 238 -2.21 -3.81 4.69
CA GLY A 238 -1.90 -2.62 3.91
C GLY A 238 -0.41 -2.40 3.75
N TYR A 239 0.37 -2.54 4.83
CA TYR A 239 1.82 -2.42 4.80
C TYR A 239 2.47 -3.44 3.87
N CYS A 240 2.12 -4.72 4.01
CA CYS A 240 2.71 -5.78 3.19
C CYS A 240 2.26 -5.70 1.71
N LEU A 241 1.03 -5.26 1.45
CA LEU A 241 0.53 -5.09 0.08
C LEU A 241 1.29 -3.96 -0.63
N LEU A 242 1.33 -2.77 -0.04
CA LEU A 242 1.99 -1.59 -0.62
C LEU A 242 3.51 -1.76 -0.74
N HIS A 243 4.14 -2.30 0.31
CA HIS A 243 5.61 -2.34 0.39
C HIS A 243 6.22 -3.69 0.00
N GLY A 244 5.42 -4.69 -0.33
CA GLY A 244 5.92 -6.02 -0.67
C GLY A 244 5.26 -6.64 -1.89
N LEU A 245 3.97 -6.93 -1.82
CA LEU A 245 3.26 -7.75 -2.81
C LEU A 245 3.10 -7.05 -4.16
N GLU A 246 2.86 -5.74 -4.21
CA GLU A 246 2.87 -4.98 -5.47
C GLU A 246 4.22 -5.04 -6.19
N CYS A 247 5.31 -5.00 -5.41
CA CYS A 247 6.65 -5.16 -5.96
C CYS A 247 6.85 -6.56 -6.57
N LEU A 248 6.39 -7.61 -5.89
CA LEU A 248 6.47 -8.97 -6.42
C LEU A 248 5.67 -9.12 -7.72
N GLU A 249 4.47 -8.57 -7.78
CA GLU A 249 3.63 -8.62 -8.97
C GLU A 249 4.31 -7.91 -10.17
N MET A 250 4.97 -6.79 -9.92
CA MET A 250 5.75 -6.10 -10.93
C MET A 250 6.97 -6.91 -11.39
N ILE A 251 7.71 -7.55 -10.48
CA ILE A 251 8.85 -8.40 -10.84
C ILE A 251 8.37 -9.58 -11.70
N GLU A 252 7.27 -10.21 -11.32
CA GLU A 252 6.66 -11.30 -12.10
C GLU A 252 6.27 -10.85 -13.52
N HIS A 253 5.73 -9.63 -13.63
CA HIS A 253 5.44 -9.04 -14.92
C HIS A 253 6.71 -8.86 -15.75
N LEU A 254 7.78 -8.28 -15.21
CA LEU A 254 9.05 -8.04 -15.87
C LEU A 254 9.80 -9.33 -16.24
N GLN A 255 9.60 -10.43 -15.51
CA GLN A 255 10.13 -11.74 -15.92
C GLN A 255 9.54 -12.19 -17.26
N LYS A 256 8.24 -11.98 -17.45
CA LYS A 256 7.45 -12.56 -18.56
C LYS A 256 7.33 -11.62 -19.76
N ASN A 257 7.42 -10.32 -19.55
CA ASN A 257 7.13 -9.28 -20.54
C ASN A 257 8.32 -8.34 -20.73
N SER A 258 8.30 -7.52 -21.79
CA SER A 258 9.30 -6.48 -22.00
C SER A 258 9.10 -5.29 -21.08
N LEU A 259 10.15 -4.46 -20.93
CA LEU A 259 10.08 -3.18 -20.22
C LEU A 259 9.09 -2.17 -20.86
N GLU A 260 8.74 -2.38 -22.13
CA GLU A 260 7.75 -1.56 -22.86
C GLU A 260 6.31 -2.05 -22.66
N SER A 261 6.14 -3.23 -22.06
CA SER A 261 4.80 -3.82 -21.88
C SER A 261 4.07 -3.12 -20.75
N GLY A 262 2.86 -2.63 -21.04
CA GLY A 262 1.98 -2.07 -20.03
C GLY A 262 1.72 -3.07 -18.89
N PHE A 263 1.72 -2.57 -17.67
CA PHE A 263 1.44 -3.34 -16.46
C PHE A 263 0.16 -2.83 -15.80
N TYR A 264 -0.68 -3.73 -15.36
CA TYR A 264 -1.84 -3.41 -14.53
C TYR A 264 -1.77 -4.30 -13.27
N PRO A 265 -1.46 -3.73 -12.10
CA PRO A 265 -1.39 -4.49 -10.86
C PRO A 265 -2.77 -5.04 -10.49
N LYS A 266 -2.81 -6.25 -9.94
CA LYS A 266 -4.03 -6.86 -9.38
C LYS A 266 -4.10 -6.72 -7.87
N THR A 267 -3.02 -6.26 -7.28
CA THR A 267 -2.95 -5.98 -5.85
C THR A 267 -3.81 -4.78 -5.51
N ILE A 268 -4.61 -4.91 -4.45
CA ILE A 268 -5.42 -3.83 -3.88
C ILE A 268 -5.14 -3.77 -2.37
N SER A 269 -4.80 -2.59 -1.87
CA SER A 269 -4.51 -2.37 -0.46
C SER A 269 -5.71 -1.78 0.27
N TYR A 270 -5.74 -1.90 1.60
CA TYR A 270 -6.83 -1.42 2.45
C TYR A 270 -6.30 -0.51 3.55
N SER A 271 -6.99 0.58 3.80
CA SER A 271 -6.70 1.47 4.92
C SER A 271 -7.20 0.93 6.25
N THR A 272 -6.67 1.45 7.35
CA THR A 272 -7.33 1.30 8.65
C THR A 272 -8.65 2.08 8.69
N VAL A 273 -9.56 1.63 9.55
CA VAL A 273 -10.85 2.31 9.77
C VAL A 273 -10.62 3.56 10.60
N PHE A 274 -11.09 4.71 10.11
CA PHE A 274 -11.18 5.92 10.92
C PHE A 274 -12.34 5.78 11.91
N ASP A 275 -12.08 6.12 13.14
CA ASP A 275 -12.99 6.12 14.28
C ASP A 275 -13.46 4.72 14.73
N ARG A 276 -14.75 4.37 14.73
CA ARG A 276 -15.24 3.13 15.33
C ARG A 276 -15.24 1.94 14.38
N GLN A 277 -14.75 0.81 14.90
CA GLN A 277 -14.85 -0.48 14.23
C GLN A 277 -16.16 -1.17 14.64
N THR A 278 -17.00 -1.50 13.66
CA THR A 278 -18.22 -2.28 13.91
C THR A 278 -17.93 -3.77 13.93
N PRO A 279 -18.81 -4.61 14.54
CA PRO A 279 -18.68 -6.07 14.50
C PRO A 279 -18.60 -6.63 13.07
N LYS A 280 -19.37 -6.07 12.14
CA LYS A 280 -19.36 -6.47 10.72
C LYS A 280 -18.02 -6.21 10.07
N MET A 281 -17.42 -5.02 10.30
CA MET A 281 -16.08 -4.69 9.80
C MET A 281 -15.03 -5.64 10.38
N ARG A 282 -15.10 -5.98 11.66
CA ARG A 282 -14.19 -6.93 12.31
C ARG A 282 -14.26 -8.32 11.69
N ILE A 283 -15.46 -8.79 11.37
CA ILE A 283 -15.66 -10.08 10.70
C ILE A 283 -15.00 -10.04 9.31
N GLN A 284 -15.21 -8.98 8.54
CA GLN A 284 -14.60 -8.81 7.22
C GLN A 284 -13.07 -8.75 7.29
N ALA A 285 -12.50 -8.10 8.31
CA ALA A 285 -11.05 -8.05 8.49
C ALA A 285 -10.41 -9.40 8.85
N LEU A 286 -11.16 -10.31 9.44
CA LEU A 286 -10.72 -11.67 9.78
C LEU A 286 -10.81 -12.65 8.59
N THR A 287 -11.46 -12.25 7.50
CA THR A 287 -11.58 -13.08 6.31
C THR A 287 -10.38 -12.89 5.39
N GLU A 288 -10.15 -13.84 4.49
CA GLU A 288 -9.16 -13.71 3.43
C GLU A 288 -9.55 -12.61 2.45
N ASP A 289 -8.57 -12.06 1.70
CA ASP A 289 -8.81 -11.00 0.73
C ASP A 289 -9.90 -11.32 -0.29
N ASP A 290 -10.04 -12.59 -0.67
CA ASP A 290 -11.06 -13.05 -1.61
C ASP A 290 -12.50 -12.90 -1.10
N GLN A 291 -12.67 -12.77 0.22
CA GLN A 291 -13.98 -12.56 0.84
C GLN A 291 -14.35 -11.08 0.99
N MET A 292 -13.40 -10.17 0.79
CA MET A 292 -13.70 -8.74 0.69
C MET A 292 -14.49 -8.48 -0.58
N GLN A 293 -15.58 -7.76 -0.46
CA GLN A 293 -16.50 -7.51 -1.56
C GLN A 293 -16.71 -6.03 -1.82
N GLU A 294 -17.30 -5.73 -2.99
CA GLU A 294 -17.76 -4.38 -3.30
C GLU A 294 -18.67 -3.84 -2.16
N PRO A 295 -18.58 -2.56 -1.84
CA PRO A 295 -17.81 -1.54 -2.55
C PRO A 295 -16.35 -1.36 -2.07
N LEU A 296 -15.88 -2.07 -1.02
CA LEU A 296 -14.50 -1.91 -0.53
C LEU A 296 -13.47 -2.59 -1.46
N LYS A 297 -13.77 -3.79 -1.96
CA LYS A 297 -12.98 -4.46 -3.00
C LYS A 297 -13.78 -4.46 -4.31
N PRO A 298 -13.46 -3.58 -5.26
CA PRO A 298 -14.15 -3.56 -6.54
C PRO A 298 -13.95 -4.87 -7.31
N SER A 299 -14.97 -5.29 -8.06
CA SER A 299 -14.86 -6.45 -8.93
C SER A 299 -13.91 -6.19 -10.11
N LEU A 300 -13.26 -7.25 -10.61
CA LEU A 300 -12.46 -7.19 -11.83
C LEU A 300 -13.37 -7.36 -13.06
N ILE A 301 -13.26 -6.42 -14.01
CA ILE A 301 -13.97 -6.45 -15.29
C ILE A 301 -12.93 -6.38 -16.40
N ASN A 302 -12.86 -7.43 -17.24
CA ASN A 302 -11.84 -7.52 -18.28
C ASN A 302 -10.40 -7.32 -17.76
N GLY A 303 -10.11 -7.83 -16.56
CA GLY A 303 -8.79 -7.76 -15.94
C GLY A 303 -8.45 -6.43 -15.27
N LYS A 304 -9.37 -5.45 -15.22
CA LYS A 304 -9.22 -4.17 -14.53
C LYS A 304 -10.28 -4.02 -13.45
N TYR A 305 -9.95 -3.32 -12.37
CA TYR A 305 -10.91 -3.01 -11.33
C TYR A 305 -12.00 -2.06 -11.84
N ASN A 306 -13.22 -2.37 -11.44
CA ASN A 306 -14.40 -1.56 -11.73
C ASN A 306 -14.26 -0.19 -11.04
N GLN A 307 -14.19 0.88 -11.82
CA GLN A 307 -13.95 2.22 -11.29
C GLN A 307 -15.21 2.85 -10.71
N ILE A 308 -15.07 3.66 -9.69
CA ILE A 308 -16.16 4.48 -9.16
C ILE A 308 -16.56 5.51 -10.22
N LYS A 309 -17.85 5.54 -10.58
CA LYS A 309 -18.43 6.46 -11.55
C LYS A 309 -19.03 7.69 -10.88
N SER A 310 -19.75 7.50 -9.77
CA SER A 310 -20.39 8.58 -9.04
C SER A 310 -20.52 8.29 -7.55
N LEU A 311 -20.62 9.34 -6.76
CA LEU A 311 -20.91 9.30 -5.33
C LEU A 311 -22.15 10.15 -5.03
N THR A 312 -23.03 9.62 -4.15
CA THR A 312 -24.12 10.38 -3.53
C THR A 312 -23.97 10.30 -2.02
N GLY A 313 -23.74 11.42 -1.36
CA GLY A 313 -23.65 11.53 0.09
C GLY A 313 -25.01 11.85 0.70
N TYR A 314 -25.28 11.26 1.87
CA TYR A 314 -26.46 11.49 2.69
C TYR A 314 -26.06 12.20 3.98
N VAL A 315 -26.65 13.37 4.21
CA VAL A 315 -26.38 14.17 5.40
C VAL A 315 -27.40 13.83 6.50
N ARG A 316 -26.90 13.45 7.67
CA ARG A 316 -27.70 13.23 8.88
C ARG A 316 -27.54 14.41 9.82
N ARG A 317 -28.65 15.08 10.17
CA ARG A 317 -28.60 16.15 11.17
C ARG A 317 -28.73 15.62 12.58
N ILE A 318 -27.78 15.98 13.44
CA ILE A 318 -27.83 15.76 14.87
C ILE A 318 -27.97 17.15 15.53
N GLY A 319 -29.19 17.48 15.95
CA GLY A 319 -29.57 18.87 16.22
C GLY A 319 -29.46 19.70 14.93
N ASN A 320 -28.66 20.77 14.95
CA ASN A 320 -28.40 21.60 13.76
C ASN A 320 -27.12 21.20 13.01
N ALA A 321 -26.35 20.24 13.53
CA ALA A 321 -25.08 19.84 12.96
C ALA A 321 -25.26 18.82 11.84
N PRO A 322 -24.88 19.12 10.57
CA PRO A 322 -24.86 18.15 9.49
C PRO A 322 -23.67 17.19 9.65
N ARG A 323 -23.95 15.90 9.64
CA ARG A 323 -23.00 14.80 9.81
C ARG A 323 -23.09 13.84 8.63
N VAL A 324 -22.08 12.99 8.47
CA VAL A 324 -22.15 11.90 7.48
C VAL A 324 -23.17 10.86 7.96
N GLY A 325 -24.26 10.72 7.25
CA GLY A 325 -25.27 9.67 7.47
C GLY A 325 -24.98 8.42 6.68
N GLY A 326 -24.61 8.59 5.41
CA GLY A 326 -24.35 7.48 4.51
C GLY A 326 -23.83 7.94 3.16
N MET A 327 -23.62 6.98 2.27
CA MET A 327 -23.32 7.27 0.86
C MET A 327 -23.77 6.14 -0.06
N THR A 328 -24.07 6.50 -1.29
CA THR A 328 -24.21 5.56 -2.40
C THR A 328 -23.02 5.68 -3.34
N ILE A 329 -22.41 4.55 -3.65
CA ILE A 329 -21.27 4.42 -4.56
C ILE A 329 -21.78 3.72 -5.80
N THR A 330 -21.66 4.36 -6.96
CA THR A 330 -22.01 3.75 -8.25
C THR A 330 -20.76 3.51 -9.06
N PHE A 331 -20.57 2.30 -9.54
CA PHE A 331 -19.44 1.88 -10.35
C PHE A 331 -19.72 2.00 -11.86
N ALA A 332 -18.68 1.97 -12.67
CA ALA A 332 -18.75 2.14 -14.11
C ALA A 332 -19.60 1.07 -14.83
N ASN A 333 -19.68 -0.15 -14.28
CA ASN A 333 -20.54 -1.22 -14.79
C ASN A 333 -22.04 -1.04 -14.42
N GLY A 334 -22.39 0.01 -13.66
CA GLY A 334 -23.74 0.27 -13.18
C GLY A 334 -24.10 -0.38 -11.84
N ALA A 335 -23.20 -1.18 -11.24
CA ALA A 335 -23.41 -1.67 -9.88
C ALA A 335 -23.44 -0.49 -8.90
N SER A 336 -24.35 -0.54 -7.92
CA SER A 336 -24.55 0.54 -6.95
C SER A 336 -24.72 -0.03 -5.55
N TYR A 337 -24.02 0.56 -4.59
CA TYR A 337 -23.98 0.12 -3.20
C TYR A 337 -24.29 1.30 -2.29
N THR A 338 -25.30 1.14 -1.46
CA THR A 338 -25.68 2.14 -0.46
C THR A 338 -25.21 1.69 0.92
N LEU A 339 -24.40 2.52 1.56
CA LEU A 339 -23.83 2.32 2.89
C LEU A 339 -24.39 3.38 3.83
N GLY A 340 -24.70 2.98 5.06
CA GLY A 340 -25.21 3.89 6.08
C GLY A 340 -26.68 4.24 5.90
N THR A 341 -27.08 5.40 6.43
CA THR A 341 -28.45 5.86 6.50
C THR A 341 -28.77 6.79 5.34
N VAL A 342 -29.76 6.43 4.54
CA VAL A 342 -30.30 7.29 3.47
C VAL A 342 -31.17 8.39 4.10
N THR A 343 -30.94 9.63 3.68
CA THR A 343 -31.70 10.80 4.12
C THR A 343 -32.19 11.60 2.92
N SER A 344 -33.10 12.57 3.15
CA SER A 344 -33.57 13.49 2.10
C SER A 344 -32.57 14.61 1.79
N GLU A 345 -31.60 14.88 2.68
CA GLU A 345 -30.55 15.87 2.46
C GLU A 345 -29.35 15.18 1.79
N THR A 346 -29.16 15.44 0.51
CA THR A 346 -28.17 14.75 -0.33
C THR A 346 -27.26 15.72 -1.06
N THR A 347 -26.07 15.24 -1.37
CA THR A 347 -25.12 15.86 -2.29
C THR A 347 -24.57 14.80 -3.23
N SER A 348 -24.27 15.13 -4.48
CA SER A 348 -23.83 14.14 -5.47
C SER A 348 -22.75 14.68 -6.38
N ILE A 349 -21.87 13.78 -6.87
CA ILE A 349 -20.84 14.10 -7.86
C ILE A 349 -20.69 12.96 -8.86
N GLU A 350 -20.60 13.32 -10.14
CA GLU A 350 -20.15 12.42 -11.21
C GLU A 350 -18.63 12.59 -11.38
N LEU A 351 -17.91 11.48 -11.39
CA LEU A 351 -16.44 11.53 -11.50
C LEU A 351 -15.99 11.84 -12.94
N ASN A 352 -16.77 11.48 -13.97
CA ASN A 352 -16.50 11.76 -15.39
C ASN A 352 -15.11 11.31 -15.87
N GLY A 353 -14.68 10.13 -15.42
CA GLY A 353 -13.35 9.57 -15.71
C GLY A 353 -12.23 10.02 -14.80
N SER A 354 -12.48 10.97 -13.86
CA SER A 354 -11.56 11.27 -12.78
C SER A 354 -11.57 10.15 -11.74
N VAL A 355 -10.48 10.04 -10.98
CA VAL A 355 -10.38 9.13 -9.83
C VAL A 355 -10.36 9.92 -8.53
N ILE A 356 -10.60 9.26 -7.40
CA ILE A 356 -10.50 9.88 -6.08
C ILE A 356 -9.04 9.80 -5.64
N GLU A 357 -8.34 10.96 -5.59
CA GLU A 357 -6.94 11.02 -5.16
C GLU A 357 -6.79 10.94 -3.63
N SER A 358 -7.73 11.56 -2.91
CA SER A 358 -7.69 11.53 -1.44
C SER A 358 -9.07 11.70 -0.84
N LEU A 359 -9.16 11.24 0.42
CA LEU A 359 -10.30 11.45 1.29
C LEU A 359 -9.79 11.98 2.63
N GLU A 360 -10.29 13.15 3.04
CA GLU A 360 -10.05 13.70 4.37
C GLU A 360 -11.28 13.50 5.24
N VAL A 361 -11.08 13.01 6.46
CA VAL A 361 -12.17 12.67 7.38
C VAL A 361 -11.97 13.31 8.72
N TRP A 362 -13.02 13.89 9.27
CA TRP A 362 -13.08 14.43 10.63
C TRP A 362 -14.19 13.73 11.42
N GLY A 363 -13.93 13.55 12.72
CA GLY A 363 -14.90 12.93 13.62
C GLY A 363 -14.35 12.74 15.03
N ASP A 364 -15.23 12.35 15.97
CA ASP A 364 -14.87 11.91 17.30
C ASP A 364 -15.96 10.97 17.83
N GLY A 365 -15.75 9.67 17.67
CA GLY A 365 -16.74 8.63 17.97
C GLY A 365 -17.75 8.38 16.83
N ALA A 366 -17.75 9.21 15.78
CA ALA A 366 -18.49 9.06 14.55
C ALA A 366 -17.95 10.03 13.48
N VAL A 367 -18.31 9.83 12.23
CA VAL A 367 -17.82 10.64 11.10
C VAL A 367 -18.62 11.92 10.96
N ASP A 368 -17.98 13.07 11.15
CA ASP A 368 -18.59 14.39 11.02
C ASP A 368 -18.60 14.88 9.58
N GLU A 369 -17.42 14.83 8.94
CA GLU A 369 -17.20 15.29 7.58
C GLU A 369 -16.34 14.27 6.81
N ALA A 370 -16.68 14.08 5.55
CA ALA A 370 -15.87 13.39 4.56
C ALA A 370 -15.67 14.32 3.36
N LEU A 371 -14.42 14.69 3.06
CA LEU A 371 -14.04 15.56 1.96
C LEU A 371 -13.16 14.81 0.97
N PHE A 372 -13.70 14.57 -0.23
CA PHE A 372 -13.04 13.88 -1.32
C PHE A 372 -12.38 14.89 -2.26
N THR A 373 -11.14 14.61 -2.67
CA THR A 373 -10.42 15.33 -3.72
C THR A 373 -10.27 14.42 -4.94
N LEU A 374 -10.71 14.90 -6.10
CA LEU A 374 -10.60 14.17 -7.36
C LEU A 374 -9.31 14.55 -8.12
N SER A 375 -8.90 13.71 -9.06
CA SER A 375 -7.69 13.94 -9.89
C SER A 375 -7.78 15.22 -10.76
N ASP A 376 -8.99 15.68 -11.08
CA ASP A 376 -9.24 16.95 -11.76
C ASP A 376 -9.38 18.14 -10.80
N LYS A 377 -9.05 17.94 -9.51
CA LYS A 377 -9.07 18.94 -8.42
C LYS A 377 -10.45 19.39 -7.97
N ARG A 378 -11.53 18.78 -8.48
CA ARG A 378 -12.87 18.97 -7.90
C ARG A 378 -12.92 18.40 -6.49
N LEU A 379 -13.71 19.04 -5.65
CA LEU A 379 -13.96 18.64 -4.27
C LEU A 379 -15.41 18.16 -4.12
N PHE A 380 -15.59 17.10 -3.32
CA PHE A 380 -16.90 16.59 -2.94
C PHE A 380 -16.96 16.40 -1.43
N ARG A 381 -17.98 16.98 -0.79
CA ARG A 381 -18.12 17.03 0.67
C ARG A 381 -19.43 16.43 1.12
N ILE A 382 -19.38 15.66 2.21
CA ILE A 382 -20.54 15.15 2.94
C ILE A 382 -20.38 15.55 4.41
N GLY A 383 -21.39 16.19 5.01
CA GLY A 383 -21.35 16.68 6.39
C GLY A 383 -20.52 17.96 6.56
N GLU A 384 -20.24 18.32 7.82
CA GLU A 384 -19.43 19.49 8.20
C GLU A 384 -18.52 19.14 9.37
N ARG A 385 -17.38 19.81 9.44
CA ARG A 385 -16.35 19.62 10.45
C ARG A 385 -16.74 20.20 11.78
N TYR A 386 -16.85 19.35 12.81
CA TYR A 386 -17.08 19.75 14.21
C TYR A 386 -15.98 19.24 15.15
N ALA A 387 -15.49 18.02 14.92
CA ALA A 387 -14.46 17.41 15.73
C ALA A 387 -13.06 17.81 15.28
N ARG A 388 -12.08 17.56 16.17
CA ARG A 388 -10.65 17.82 15.92
C ARG A 388 -9.89 16.59 15.40
N LYS A 389 -10.43 15.38 15.64
CA LYS A 389 -9.81 14.15 15.20
C LYS A 389 -9.88 14.08 13.69
N TYR A 390 -8.77 13.79 13.07
CA TYR A 390 -8.57 13.91 11.63
C TYR A 390 -7.78 12.72 11.10
N LYS A 391 -8.14 12.26 9.90
CA LYS A 391 -7.35 11.33 9.10
C LYS A 391 -7.44 11.72 7.63
N LYS A 392 -6.30 11.64 6.95
CA LYS A 392 -6.23 11.73 5.49
C LYS A 392 -5.89 10.36 4.93
N TYR A 393 -6.68 9.93 3.98
CA TYR A 393 -6.46 8.75 3.16
C TYR A 393 -5.90 9.20 1.82
N ALA A 394 -4.63 8.94 1.60
CA ALA A 394 -3.94 9.20 0.35
C ALA A 394 -2.65 8.36 0.31
N VAL A 395 -2.38 7.72 -0.80
CA VAL A 395 -1.13 7.00 -1.06
C VAL A 395 -0.59 7.49 -2.39
N ASP A 396 0.68 7.87 -2.43
CA ASP A 396 1.32 8.36 -3.64
C ASP A 396 1.24 7.29 -4.75
N SER A 397 1.01 7.74 -5.99
CA SER A 397 0.83 6.85 -7.16
C SER A 397 -0.37 5.91 -7.09
N HIS A 398 -1.30 6.12 -6.14
CA HIS A 398 -2.53 5.34 -6.00
C HIS A 398 -3.78 6.24 -6.06
N TYR A 399 -4.92 5.60 -6.29
CA TYR A 399 -6.23 6.21 -6.14
C TYR A 399 -7.10 5.39 -5.20
N ILE A 400 -8.13 6.00 -4.63
CA ILE A 400 -9.12 5.31 -3.81
C ILE A 400 -10.06 4.54 -4.76
N ALA A 401 -9.91 3.22 -4.76
CA ALA A 401 -10.64 2.31 -5.66
C ALA A 401 -11.99 1.85 -5.08
N GLY A 402 -12.09 1.80 -3.75
CA GLY A 402 -13.29 1.39 -3.04
C GLY A 402 -13.44 2.08 -1.70
N LEU A 403 -14.67 2.03 -1.16
CA LEU A 403 -15.05 2.71 0.06
C LEU A 403 -15.88 1.78 0.94
N TYR A 404 -15.71 1.89 2.25
CA TYR A 404 -16.58 1.27 3.24
C TYR A 404 -16.98 2.29 4.30
N LEU A 405 -18.25 2.25 4.71
CA LEU A 405 -18.81 3.09 5.75
C LEU A 405 -19.44 2.18 6.81
N ALA A 406 -18.94 2.23 8.02
CA ALA A 406 -19.53 1.54 9.15
C ALA A 406 -20.73 2.33 9.68
N SER A 407 -21.91 1.69 9.76
CA SER A 407 -23.17 2.36 10.13
C SER A 407 -24.02 1.58 11.14
N ASP A 408 -23.56 0.41 11.58
CA ASP A 408 -24.33 -0.55 12.37
C ASP A 408 -24.31 -0.24 13.89
N GLU A 409 -24.03 1.02 14.27
CA GLU A 409 -23.98 1.45 15.66
C GLU A 409 -25.29 2.13 16.06
N PRO A 410 -26.18 1.45 16.78
CA PRO A 410 -27.52 1.99 17.14
C PRO A 410 -27.43 3.28 17.98
N SER A 411 -26.35 3.45 18.76
CA SER A 411 -26.14 4.62 19.61
C SER A 411 -25.90 5.92 18.83
N LEU A 412 -25.58 5.83 17.52
CA LEU A 412 -25.25 6.99 16.69
C LEU A 412 -26.44 7.55 15.90
N ALA A 413 -27.65 7.04 16.15
CA ALA A 413 -28.89 7.57 15.55
C ALA A 413 -28.83 7.71 14.01
N GLY A 414 -28.13 6.80 13.33
CA GLY A 414 -27.96 6.79 11.88
C GLY A 414 -26.83 7.66 11.32
N GLN A 415 -25.93 8.15 12.18
CA GLN A 415 -24.65 8.74 11.76
C GLN A 415 -23.65 7.62 11.42
N ALA A 416 -22.75 7.87 10.48
CA ALA A 416 -21.67 6.93 10.17
C ALA A 416 -20.72 6.77 11.34
N ALA A 417 -20.41 5.51 11.72
CA ALA A 417 -19.55 5.18 12.84
C ALA A 417 -18.06 5.23 12.48
N GLY A 418 -17.71 4.85 11.25
CA GLY A 418 -16.34 4.82 10.78
C GLY A 418 -16.27 4.68 9.26
N ILE A 419 -15.10 4.95 8.69
CA ILE A 419 -14.84 4.85 7.26
C ILE A 419 -13.49 4.19 6.99
N ALA A 420 -13.42 3.40 5.94
CA ALA A 420 -12.19 2.82 5.39
C ALA A 420 -12.22 2.89 3.86
N VAL A 421 -11.05 2.83 3.26
CA VAL A 421 -10.91 2.85 1.81
C VAL A 421 -10.02 1.71 1.33
N SER A 422 -10.11 1.38 0.05
CA SER A 422 -9.08 0.59 -0.63
C SER A 422 -8.32 1.45 -1.63
N TYR A 423 -7.05 1.10 -1.81
CA TYR A 423 -6.14 1.77 -2.74
C TYR A 423 -5.77 0.84 -3.88
N HIS A 424 -5.69 1.40 -5.06
CA HIS A 424 -5.14 0.73 -6.22
C HIS A 424 -4.17 1.65 -6.93
N MET A 425 -3.07 1.08 -7.43
CA MET A 425 -2.07 1.82 -8.18
C MET A 425 -2.69 2.48 -9.40
N LEU A 426 -2.31 3.72 -9.70
CA LEU A 426 -2.75 4.41 -10.90
C LEU A 426 -2.32 3.65 -12.15
N ASP A 427 -3.25 3.48 -13.08
CA ASP A 427 -2.94 2.98 -14.42
C ASP A 427 -2.05 4.02 -15.12
N ASP A 428 -1.02 3.58 -15.83
CA ASP A 428 -0.20 4.48 -16.63
C ASP A 428 -1.09 5.35 -17.49
N LYS A 429 -0.89 6.65 -17.37
CA LYS A 429 -1.55 7.61 -18.25
C LYS A 429 -1.13 7.31 -19.68
N LYS A 430 -2.06 6.78 -20.45
CA LYS A 430 -1.94 6.79 -21.91
C LYS A 430 -1.87 8.21 -22.42
#